data_7da28eecbd31b7dd43a839c10f83e6eb
#
_entry.id   7da28eecbd31b7dd43a839c10f83e6eb
#
_cell.length_a   1.000
_cell.length_b   1.000
_cell.length_c   1.000
_cell.angle_alpha   90.00
_cell.angle_beta   90.00
_cell.angle_gamma   90.00
#
_symmetry.space_group_name_H-M   'P 1'
#
loop_
_entity.id
_entity.type
_entity.pdbx_description
1 polymer ?
#
loop_
_entity_poly.entity_id
_entity_poly.type
_entity_poly.pdbx_seq_one_letter_code
_entity_poly.pdbx_strand_id
1 'polypeptide(L)'
;MRILLIVFLSFFAFSDDHDEMYQPGWAEYVYCNVKEGLSDSKATKMFEKRLAAYAEMAEGLDDEVGMVVLYPYYTNEEMRDGADLFFVRHAPTMKALGEHAMTMFAARQENPLPASPLECDNASTAFQRVGPSSGEVTDSFMVDYYPCKYKEGADPVAMRDAQAKFAMEHYANGAQGGYRYIYPADGSPRGDGPDFWFSGSSPNLATWGESTDIFWDKSYGSEAERARWEHMTCESNSTWYGERVHN
;
A
#
# COMPACT_ATOMS: atom_id res chain seq x y z
N MET A 1 -13.02 5.17 -67.32
CA MET A 1 -12.04 5.31 -66.24
C MET A 1 -12.84 5.53 -64.95
N ARG A 2 -13.11 4.48 -64.18
CA ARG A 2 -13.89 4.56 -62.92
C ARG A 2 -12.89 4.67 -61.77
N ILE A 3 -12.91 5.82 -61.08
CA ILE A 3 -12.10 6.07 -59.89
C ILE A 3 -12.82 5.43 -58.70
N LEU A 4 -12.19 4.40 -58.14
CA LEU A 4 -12.65 3.73 -56.91
C LEU A 4 -12.14 4.53 -55.72
N LEU A 5 -13.05 5.23 -55.04
CA LEU A 5 -12.75 5.97 -53.82
C LEU A 5 -12.74 4.99 -52.66
N ILE A 6 -11.54 4.58 -52.20
CA ILE A 6 -11.38 3.75 -51.02
C ILE A 6 -11.42 4.69 -49.81
N VAL A 7 -12.55 4.67 -49.08
CA VAL A 7 -12.68 5.35 -47.79
C VAL A 7 -12.00 4.47 -46.75
N PHE A 8 -10.82 4.90 -46.27
CA PHE A 8 -10.19 4.35 -45.08
C PHE A 8 -10.99 4.79 -43.87
N LEU A 9 -11.84 3.91 -43.36
CA LEU A 9 -12.38 4.00 -41.99
C LEU A 9 -11.23 3.67 -41.02
N SER A 10 -10.59 4.72 -40.52
CA SER A 10 -9.69 4.60 -39.36
C SER A 10 -10.56 4.22 -38.15
N PHE A 11 -10.57 2.95 -37.79
CA PHE A 11 -10.99 2.54 -36.47
C PHE A 11 -9.98 3.13 -35.47
N PHE A 12 -10.31 4.24 -34.85
CA PHE A 12 -9.71 4.63 -33.59
C PHE A 12 -10.14 3.55 -32.60
N ALA A 13 -9.26 2.59 -32.34
CA ALA A 13 -9.33 1.82 -31.11
C ALA A 13 -9.18 2.85 -29.99
N PHE A 14 -10.27 3.15 -29.31
CA PHE A 14 -10.18 3.75 -27.99
C PHE A 14 -9.49 2.72 -27.12
N SER A 15 -8.18 2.85 -26.95
CA SER A 15 -7.47 2.24 -25.85
C SER A 15 -8.16 2.78 -24.60
N ASP A 16 -8.63 1.88 -23.73
CA ASP A 16 -9.11 2.26 -22.40
C ASP A 16 -7.93 2.84 -21.64
N ASP A 17 -7.74 4.16 -21.67
CA ASP A 17 -6.68 4.91 -20.95
C ASP A 17 -6.81 4.81 -19.41
N HIS A 18 -7.81 4.08 -18.92
CA HIS A 18 -8.13 3.98 -17.49
C HIS A 18 -7.11 3.16 -16.68
N ASP A 19 -6.43 2.20 -17.30
CA ASP A 19 -5.39 1.41 -16.61
C ASP A 19 -4.03 2.15 -16.52
N GLU A 20 -3.81 3.21 -17.32
CA GLU A 20 -2.55 3.97 -17.32
C GLU A 20 -2.35 4.81 -16.05
N MET A 21 -3.43 5.19 -15.34
CA MET A 21 -3.33 5.95 -14.10
C MET A 21 -2.90 5.13 -12.88
N TYR A 22 -3.02 3.80 -12.95
CA TYR A 22 -2.71 2.90 -11.85
C TYR A 22 -1.53 2.02 -12.19
N GLN A 23 -0.48 2.10 -11.36
CA GLN A 23 0.66 1.20 -11.49
C GLN A 23 0.35 -0.12 -10.78
N PRO A 24 0.50 -1.27 -11.46
CA PRO A 24 0.37 -2.56 -10.81
C PRO A 24 1.57 -2.79 -9.87
N GLY A 25 1.32 -3.49 -8.76
CA GLY A 25 2.36 -3.87 -7.83
C GLY A 25 1.94 -5.09 -7.02
N TRP A 26 2.89 -5.64 -6.31
CA TRP A 26 2.68 -6.72 -5.35
C TRP A 26 3.27 -6.33 -4.00
N ALA A 27 2.64 -6.79 -2.95
CA ALA A 27 3.16 -6.66 -1.60
C ALA A 27 3.00 -7.95 -0.82
N GLU A 28 3.93 -8.15 0.12
CA GLU A 28 3.84 -9.15 1.17
C GLU A 28 3.75 -8.42 2.50
N TYR A 29 2.75 -8.80 3.27
CA TYR A 29 2.48 -8.29 4.61
C TYR A 29 2.87 -9.37 5.62
N VAL A 30 3.76 -9.06 6.56
CA VAL A 30 4.23 -9.98 7.58
C VAL A 30 3.90 -9.41 8.95
N TYR A 31 2.96 -10.01 9.64
CA TYR A 31 2.46 -9.59 10.95
C TYR A 31 3.32 -10.15 12.06
N CYS A 32 3.72 -9.31 13.00
CA CYS A 32 4.69 -9.68 14.03
C CYS A 32 4.28 -9.18 15.41
N ASN A 33 4.64 -9.97 16.42
CA ASN A 33 4.50 -9.65 17.84
C ASN A 33 5.86 -9.62 18.52
N VAL A 34 6.01 -8.78 19.52
CA VAL A 34 7.20 -8.77 20.37
C VAL A 34 7.21 -10.03 21.24
N LYS A 35 8.34 -10.74 21.27
CA LYS A 35 8.50 -11.96 22.05
C LYS A 35 8.23 -11.73 23.53
N GLU A 36 7.48 -12.63 24.13
CA GLU A 36 7.23 -12.60 25.57
C GLU A 36 8.53 -12.59 26.40
N GLY A 37 8.51 -11.89 27.52
CA GLY A 37 9.62 -11.81 28.46
C GLY A 37 10.76 -10.86 28.06
N LEU A 38 10.65 -10.17 26.92
CA LEU A 38 11.55 -9.06 26.59
C LEU A 38 11.05 -7.78 27.21
N SER A 39 11.95 -6.97 27.79
CA SER A 39 11.63 -5.59 28.13
C SER A 39 11.64 -4.75 26.85
N ASP A 40 10.82 -3.67 26.81
CA ASP A 40 10.70 -2.78 25.64
C ASP A 40 12.08 -2.27 25.18
N SER A 41 12.91 -1.79 26.11
CA SER A 41 14.27 -1.30 25.78
C SER A 41 15.18 -2.39 25.18
N LYS A 42 15.01 -3.65 25.59
CA LYS A 42 15.79 -4.76 25.03
C LYS A 42 15.26 -5.14 23.65
N ALA A 43 13.94 -5.22 23.51
CA ALA A 43 13.28 -5.51 22.23
C ALA A 43 13.66 -4.46 21.19
N THR A 44 13.55 -3.16 21.52
CA THR A 44 13.92 -2.04 20.64
C THR A 44 15.37 -2.15 20.15
N LYS A 45 16.34 -2.31 21.05
CA LYS A 45 17.75 -2.45 20.67
C LYS A 45 18.04 -3.65 19.78
N MET A 46 17.39 -4.78 20.04
CA MET A 46 17.52 -5.98 19.19
C MET A 46 16.92 -5.74 17.83
N PHE A 47 15.78 -5.05 17.78
CA PHE A 47 15.06 -4.72 16.55
C PHE A 47 15.87 -3.78 15.67
N GLU A 48 16.33 -2.64 16.20
CA GLU A 48 17.18 -1.67 15.50
C GLU A 48 18.43 -2.34 14.90
N LYS A 49 19.13 -3.15 15.72
CA LYS A 49 20.30 -3.88 15.23
C LYS A 49 19.97 -4.85 14.09
N ARG A 50 18.81 -5.51 14.16
CA ARG A 50 18.38 -6.45 13.12
C ARG A 50 17.96 -5.73 11.84
N LEU A 51 17.23 -4.61 11.95
CA LEU A 51 16.85 -3.78 10.81
C LEU A 51 18.07 -3.22 10.08
N ALA A 52 19.04 -2.67 10.83
CA ALA A 52 20.27 -2.17 10.23
C ALA A 52 21.04 -3.26 9.46
N ALA A 53 21.16 -4.46 10.04
CA ALA A 53 21.81 -5.58 9.36
C ALA A 53 21.01 -6.09 8.15
N TYR A 54 19.67 -6.00 8.18
CA TYR A 54 18.82 -6.31 7.03
C TYR A 54 19.02 -5.27 5.92
N ALA A 55 18.99 -3.99 6.25
CA ALA A 55 19.17 -2.89 5.30
C ALA A 55 20.53 -2.99 4.60
N GLU A 56 21.62 -3.19 5.37
CA GLU A 56 22.98 -3.41 4.83
C GLU A 56 23.04 -4.61 3.87
N MET A 57 22.38 -5.71 4.20
CA MET A 57 22.30 -6.89 3.34
C MET A 57 21.50 -6.60 2.06
N ALA A 58 20.40 -5.84 2.16
CA ALA A 58 19.53 -5.51 1.04
C ALA A 58 20.16 -4.45 0.11
N GLU A 59 20.93 -3.49 0.61
CA GLU A 59 21.67 -2.50 -0.20
C GLU A 59 22.62 -3.16 -1.24
N GLY A 60 23.08 -4.37 -0.97
CA GLY A 60 23.89 -5.14 -1.90
C GLY A 60 23.11 -5.82 -3.03
N LEU A 61 21.77 -5.72 -3.01
CA LEU A 61 20.90 -6.31 -4.02
C LEU A 61 20.50 -5.22 -5.02
N ASP A 62 20.72 -5.52 -6.29
CA ASP A 62 20.25 -4.68 -7.40
C ASP A 62 18.85 -5.15 -7.79
N ASP A 63 17.87 -4.85 -6.94
CA ASP A 63 16.47 -5.22 -7.17
C ASP A 63 15.51 -4.03 -6.90
N GLU A 64 14.26 -4.19 -7.35
CA GLU A 64 13.21 -3.18 -7.24
C GLU A 64 12.30 -3.43 -6.02
N VAL A 65 12.78 -4.15 -5.02
CA VAL A 65 12.00 -4.50 -3.83
C VAL A 65 12.25 -3.52 -2.70
N GLY A 66 11.22 -2.80 -2.31
CA GLY A 66 11.27 -1.96 -1.13
C GLY A 66 10.70 -2.67 0.10
N MET A 67 11.18 -2.28 1.28
CA MET A 67 10.64 -2.73 2.57
C MET A 67 10.36 -1.55 3.49
N VAL A 68 9.18 -1.59 4.11
CA VAL A 68 8.80 -0.66 5.17
C VAL A 68 8.36 -1.44 6.42
N VAL A 69 8.50 -0.83 7.58
CA VAL A 69 7.90 -1.30 8.83
C VAL A 69 6.79 -0.34 9.24
N LEU A 70 5.69 -0.88 9.72
CA LEU A 70 4.51 -0.12 10.13
C LEU A 70 4.23 -0.37 11.61
N TYR A 71 4.13 0.72 12.35
CA TYR A 71 3.82 0.75 13.78
C TYR A 71 2.42 1.31 13.99
N PRO A 72 1.62 0.74 14.91
CA PRO A 72 0.28 1.23 15.19
C PRO A 72 0.31 2.66 15.74
N TYR A 73 -0.54 3.52 15.19
CA TYR A 73 -0.67 4.91 15.64
C TYR A 73 -2.08 5.21 16.16
N TYR A 74 -3.08 5.37 15.30
CA TYR A 74 -4.49 5.41 15.67
C TYR A 74 -5.17 4.08 15.31
N THR A 75 -5.01 3.10 16.19
CA THR A 75 -5.54 1.74 16.03
C THR A 75 -6.08 1.21 17.35
N ASN A 76 -6.80 0.10 17.31
CA ASN A 76 -7.12 -0.72 18.46
C ASN A 76 -6.70 -2.17 18.21
N GLU A 77 -6.86 -3.05 19.18
CA GLU A 77 -6.43 -4.44 19.09
C GLU A 77 -7.10 -5.20 17.94
N GLU A 78 -8.41 -4.99 17.74
CA GLU A 78 -9.18 -5.58 16.64
C GLU A 78 -8.66 -5.13 15.27
N MET A 79 -8.41 -3.80 15.10
CA MET A 79 -7.89 -3.23 13.86
C MET A 79 -6.47 -3.70 13.52
N ARG A 80 -5.70 -4.16 14.51
CA ARG A 80 -4.34 -4.66 14.35
C ARG A 80 -4.28 -6.15 14.05
N ASP A 81 -5.40 -6.84 14.14
CA ASP A 81 -5.45 -8.31 14.10
C ASP A 81 -4.46 -8.96 15.10
N GLY A 82 -4.33 -8.32 16.27
CA GLY A 82 -3.44 -8.73 17.35
C GLY A 82 -1.94 -8.50 17.10
N ALA A 83 -1.54 -7.86 16.00
CA ALA A 83 -0.13 -7.61 15.70
C ALA A 83 0.40 -6.33 16.41
N ASP A 84 1.64 -6.38 16.91
CA ASP A 84 2.34 -5.22 17.45
C ASP A 84 2.91 -4.33 16.35
N LEU A 85 3.29 -4.92 15.22
CA LEU A 85 3.76 -4.24 14.02
C LEU A 85 3.66 -5.16 12.81
N PHE A 86 3.81 -4.61 11.61
CA PHE A 86 3.99 -5.45 10.44
C PHE A 86 4.99 -4.86 9.44
N PHE A 87 5.62 -5.76 8.69
CA PHE A 87 6.46 -5.40 7.56
C PHE A 87 5.67 -5.47 6.28
N VAL A 88 5.96 -4.55 5.37
CA VAL A 88 5.48 -4.62 4.00
C VAL A 88 6.68 -4.64 3.07
N ARG A 89 6.84 -5.72 2.32
CA ARG A 89 7.74 -5.77 1.17
C ARG A 89 6.91 -5.53 -0.07
N HIS A 90 7.38 -4.67 -0.95
CA HIS A 90 6.64 -4.33 -2.18
C HIS A 90 7.56 -4.37 -3.39
N ALA A 91 7.03 -4.78 -4.53
CA ALA A 91 7.72 -4.87 -5.80
C ALA A 91 6.75 -4.66 -6.97
N PRO A 92 7.25 -4.34 -8.18
CA PRO A 92 6.43 -4.26 -9.37
C PRO A 92 5.76 -5.58 -9.75
N THR A 93 6.42 -6.71 -9.46
CA THR A 93 5.93 -8.05 -9.81
C THR A 93 6.11 -9.05 -8.68
N MET A 94 5.26 -10.08 -8.66
CA MET A 94 5.40 -11.21 -7.72
C MET A 94 6.71 -11.98 -7.96
N LYS A 95 7.20 -12.02 -9.20
CA LYS A 95 8.49 -12.61 -9.54
C LYS A 95 9.63 -11.89 -8.82
N ALA A 96 9.65 -10.54 -8.84
CA ALA A 96 10.67 -9.75 -8.15
C ALA A 96 10.65 -10.01 -6.62
N LEU A 97 9.46 -10.07 -5.99
CA LEU A 97 9.35 -10.47 -4.58
C LEU A 97 9.96 -11.85 -4.31
N GLY A 98 9.68 -12.83 -5.18
CA GLY A 98 10.22 -14.19 -5.06
C GLY A 98 11.72 -14.25 -5.23
N GLU A 99 12.27 -13.57 -6.22
CA GLU A 99 13.73 -13.51 -6.48
C GLU A 99 14.46 -12.83 -5.33
N HIS A 100 13.93 -11.70 -4.81
CA HIS A 100 14.46 -11.04 -3.62
C HIS A 100 14.45 -12.00 -2.40
N ALA A 101 13.35 -12.68 -2.16
CA ALA A 101 13.24 -13.61 -1.03
C ALA A 101 14.28 -14.74 -1.11
N MET A 102 14.51 -15.31 -2.30
CA MET A 102 15.52 -16.34 -2.52
C MET A 102 16.94 -15.81 -2.31
N THR A 103 17.25 -14.61 -2.81
CA THR A 103 18.56 -13.98 -2.66
C THR A 103 18.84 -13.64 -1.19
N MET A 104 17.85 -13.05 -0.48
CA MET A 104 17.95 -12.77 0.95
C MET A 104 18.08 -14.06 1.78
N PHE A 105 17.42 -15.13 1.38
CA PHE A 105 17.59 -16.42 2.03
C PHE A 105 19.02 -16.94 1.89
N ALA A 106 19.61 -16.91 0.69
CA ALA A 106 21.00 -17.29 0.45
C ALA A 106 21.99 -16.42 1.25
N ALA A 107 21.82 -15.10 1.20
CA ALA A 107 22.67 -14.16 1.94
C ALA A 107 22.64 -14.41 3.46
N ARG A 108 21.48 -14.76 4.03
CA ARG A 108 21.33 -15.11 5.46
C ARG A 108 21.97 -16.44 5.84
N GLN A 109 22.15 -17.36 4.92
CA GLN A 109 22.90 -18.60 5.18
C GLN A 109 24.40 -18.30 5.37
N GLU A 110 24.94 -17.33 4.64
CA GLU A 110 26.34 -16.90 4.72
C GLU A 110 26.56 -15.91 5.89
N ASN A 111 25.66 -14.95 6.05
CA ASN A 111 25.70 -13.89 7.07
C ASN A 111 24.38 -13.85 7.87
N PRO A 112 24.25 -14.65 8.92
CA PRO A 112 23.03 -14.72 9.71
C PRO A 112 22.66 -13.37 10.32
N LEU A 113 21.40 -12.94 10.16
CA LEU A 113 20.90 -11.74 10.84
C LEU A 113 20.95 -11.89 12.36
N PRO A 114 21.15 -10.80 13.11
CA PRO A 114 21.00 -10.80 14.56
C PRO A 114 19.68 -11.43 15.03
N ALA A 115 19.66 -11.97 16.24
CA ALA A 115 18.46 -12.58 16.79
C ALA A 115 17.26 -11.64 16.72
N SER A 116 16.12 -12.16 16.28
CA SER A 116 14.86 -11.39 16.20
C SER A 116 14.24 -11.25 17.59
N PRO A 117 13.83 -10.04 17.99
CA PRO A 117 12.97 -9.84 19.14
C PRO A 117 11.51 -10.15 18.83
N LEU A 118 11.18 -10.46 17.57
CA LEU A 118 9.82 -10.64 17.07
C LEU A 118 9.54 -12.10 16.74
N GLU A 119 8.31 -12.48 16.90
CA GLU A 119 7.65 -13.66 16.33
C GLU A 119 6.72 -13.19 15.23
N CYS A 120 6.87 -13.76 14.03
CA CYS A 120 6.13 -13.36 12.84
C CYS A 120 5.50 -14.61 12.21
N ASP A 121 4.30 -14.93 12.64
CA ASP A 121 3.66 -16.21 12.34
C ASP A 121 2.74 -16.16 11.12
N ASN A 122 2.31 -14.96 10.73
CA ASN A 122 1.39 -14.76 9.64
C ASN A 122 2.01 -13.90 8.54
N ALA A 123 1.90 -14.36 7.31
CA ALA A 123 2.26 -13.62 6.13
C ALA A 123 1.17 -13.78 5.06
N SER A 124 0.87 -12.70 4.37
CA SER A 124 -0.06 -12.72 3.25
C SER A 124 0.50 -11.89 2.09
N THR A 125 0.10 -12.23 0.88
CA THR A 125 0.41 -11.42 -0.30
C THR A 125 -0.82 -10.68 -0.79
N ALA A 126 -0.61 -9.57 -1.45
CA ALA A 126 -1.67 -8.80 -2.08
C ALA A 126 -1.21 -8.21 -3.41
N PHE A 127 -2.11 -8.23 -4.38
CA PHE A 127 -1.96 -7.44 -5.59
C PHE A 127 -2.36 -5.99 -5.30
N GLN A 128 -1.60 -5.03 -5.81
CA GLN A 128 -1.86 -3.61 -5.59
C GLN A 128 -2.10 -2.86 -6.89
N ARG A 129 -3.00 -1.87 -6.82
CA ARG A 129 -3.17 -0.83 -7.81
C ARG A 129 -2.80 0.50 -7.14
N VAL A 130 -1.61 1.01 -7.49
CA VAL A 130 -1.08 2.27 -6.92
C VAL A 130 -1.57 3.42 -7.78
N GLY A 131 -2.34 4.29 -7.20
CA GLY A 131 -2.90 5.48 -7.85
C GLY A 131 -1.91 6.65 -7.91
N PRO A 132 -2.32 7.77 -8.51
CA PRO A 132 -1.56 9.01 -8.50
C PRO A 132 -1.19 9.45 -7.09
N SER A 133 -0.04 10.12 -6.96
CA SER A 133 0.44 10.68 -5.70
C SER A 133 0.86 12.13 -5.87
N SER A 134 0.90 12.87 -4.75
CA SER A 134 1.37 14.25 -4.64
C SER A 134 2.29 14.39 -3.43
N GLY A 135 3.28 15.25 -3.52
CA GLY A 135 4.27 15.48 -2.47
C GLY A 135 5.52 14.64 -2.60
N GLU A 136 6.41 14.79 -1.64
CA GLU A 136 7.71 14.11 -1.64
C GLU A 136 7.61 12.71 -1.04
N VAL A 137 8.46 11.81 -1.52
CA VAL A 137 8.69 10.51 -0.88
C VAL A 137 9.67 10.72 0.27
N THR A 138 9.30 10.27 1.47
CA THR A 138 10.06 10.45 2.71
C THR A 138 10.42 9.10 3.34
N ASP A 139 11.43 9.09 4.21
CA ASP A 139 11.85 7.87 4.92
C ASP A 139 10.83 7.44 5.98
N SER A 140 10.04 8.38 6.49
CA SER A 140 8.91 8.11 7.38
C SER A 140 7.61 8.68 6.80
N PHE A 141 6.48 8.04 7.08
CA PHE A 141 5.19 8.42 6.53
C PHE A 141 4.04 7.98 7.44
N MET A 142 2.85 8.51 7.18
CA MET A 142 1.61 8.00 7.76
C MET A 142 0.85 7.22 6.70
N VAL A 143 0.15 6.16 7.11
CA VAL A 143 -0.73 5.40 6.23
C VAL A 143 -2.00 4.98 6.94
N ASP A 144 -3.12 5.20 6.28
CA ASP A 144 -4.44 4.74 6.70
C ASP A 144 -4.83 3.50 5.89
N TYR A 145 -5.41 2.50 6.56
CA TYR A 145 -5.99 1.32 5.92
C TYR A 145 -7.47 1.24 6.23
N TYR A 146 -8.27 1.05 5.20
CA TYR A 146 -9.72 0.92 5.25
C TYR A 146 -10.10 -0.43 4.67
N PRO A 147 -10.66 -1.37 5.45
CA PRO A 147 -11.27 -2.58 4.89
C PRO A 147 -12.54 -2.21 4.13
N CYS A 148 -12.64 -2.61 2.88
CA CYS A 148 -13.71 -2.20 1.99
C CYS A 148 -14.39 -3.40 1.30
N LYS A 149 -15.68 -3.23 0.98
CA LYS A 149 -16.48 -4.17 0.20
C LYS A 149 -17.09 -3.45 -1.00
N TYR A 150 -17.24 -4.17 -2.10
CA TYR A 150 -18.02 -3.70 -3.24
C TYR A 150 -19.52 -3.66 -2.88
N LYS A 151 -20.20 -2.62 -3.31
CA LYS A 151 -21.66 -2.59 -3.28
C LYS A 151 -22.25 -3.48 -4.37
N GLU A 152 -23.51 -3.88 -4.21
CA GLU A 152 -24.22 -4.63 -5.25
C GLU A 152 -24.25 -3.86 -6.57
N GLY A 153 -23.83 -4.51 -7.66
CA GLY A 153 -23.73 -3.90 -8.97
C GLY A 153 -22.57 -2.92 -9.16
N ALA A 154 -21.60 -2.91 -8.24
CA ALA A 154 -20.42 -2.03 -8.34
C ALA A 154 -19.62 -2.32 -9.63
N ASP A 155 -19.13 -1.25 -10.24
CA ASP A 155 -18.15 -1.29 -11.31
C ASP A 155 -16.76 -0.92 -10.74
N PRO A 156 -15.81 -1.88 -10.64
CA PRO A 156 -14.48 -1.60 -10.11
C PRO A 156 -13.66 -0.59 -10.93
N VAL A 157 -13.93 -0.47 -12.24
CA VAL A 157 -13.26 0.52 -13.11
C VAL A 157 -13.80 1.91 -12.78
N ALA A 158 -15.12 2.09 -12.81
CA ALA A 158 -15.75 3.36 -12.46
C ALA A 158 -15.40 3.81 -11.02
N MET A 159 -15.28 2.87 -10.08
CA MET A 159 -14.82 3.15 -8.71
C MET A 159 -13.42 3.75 -8.70
N ARG A 160 -12.47 3.15 -9.42
CA ARG A 160 -11.10 3.65 -9.49
C ARG A 160 -11.01 5.01 -10.16
N ASP A 161 -11.79 5.24 -11.23
CA ASP A 161 -11.87 6.53 -11.92
C ASP A 161 -12.41 7.62 -11.00
N ALA A 162 -13.47 7.34 -10.26
CA ALA A 162 -14.03 8.26 -9.28
C ALA A 162 -13.01 8.62 -8.18
N GLN A 163 -12.28 7.61 -7.69
CA GLN A 163 -11.22 7.84 -6.70
C GLN A 163 -10.07 8.67 -7.28
N ALA A 164 -9.65 8.43 -8.52
CA ALA A 164 -8.60 9.21 -9.15
C ALA A 164 -9.01 10.69 -9.31
N LYS A 165 -10.25 10.95 -9.73
CA LYS A 165 -10.80 12.31 -9.81
C LYS A 165 -10.81 12.98 -8.44
N PHE A 166 -11.29 12.29 -7.41
CA PHE A 166 -11.27 12.79 -6.04
C PHE A 166 -9.85 13.12 -5.58
N ALA A 167 -8.89 12.22 -5.79
CA ALA A 167 -7.51 12.43 -5.38
C ALA A 167 -6.90 13.65 -6.08
N MET A 168 -7.11 13.81 -7.38
CA MET A 168 -6.62 14.97 -8.14
C MET A 168 -7.24 16.29 -7.65
N GLU A 169 -8.56 16.30 -7.33
CA GLU A 169 -9.21 17.48 -6.74
C GLU A 169 -8.63 17.78 -5.35
N HIS A 170 -8.43 16.77 -4.52
CA HIS A 170 -7.87 16.89 -3.18
C HIS A 170 -6.42 17.44 -3.22
N TYR A 171 -5.59 16.92 -4.14
CA TYR A 171 -4.23 17.43 -4.35
C TYR A 171 -4.22 18.86 -4.90
N ALA A 172 -5.14 19.22 -5.79
CA ALA A 172 -5.29 20.60 -6.27
C ALA A 172 -5.68 21.56 -5.14
N ASN A 173 -6.33 21.08 -4.09
CA ASN A 173 -6.64 21.82 -2.87
C ASN A 173 -5.46 21.95 -1.90
N GLY A 174 -4.32 21.30 -2.18
CA GLY A 174 -3.08 21.37 -1.41
C GLY A 174 -2.76 20.11 -0.59
N ALA A 175 -3.61 19.08 -0.58
CA ALA A 175 -3.31 17.83 0.10
C ALA A 175 -2.11 17.11 -0.54
N GLN A 176 -1.37 16.36 0.27
CA GLN A 176 -0.23 15.58 -0.18
C GLN A 176 -0.36 14.13 0.26
N GLY A 177 0.11 13.23 -0.58
CA GLY A 177 0.12 11.80 -0.29
C GLY A 177 -0.13 10.96 -1.53
N GLY A 178 -0.43 9.70 -1.31
CA GLY A 178 -0.77 8.74 -2.34
C GLY A 178 -1.84 7.78 -1.85
N TYR A 179 -2.37 6.97 -2.74
CA TYR A 179 -3.33 5.95 -2.35
C TYR A 179 -3.15 4.70 -3.20
N ARG A 180 -3.69 3.59 -2.69
CA ARG A 180 -3.70 2.32 -3.39
C ARG A 180 -4.88 1.45 -3.02
N TYR A 181 -5.27 0.60 -3.93
CA TYR A 181 -6.15 -0.54 -3.69
C TYR A 181 -5.29 -1.78 -3.48
N ILE A 182 -5.62 -2.56 -2.47
CA ILE A 182 -4.87 -3.74 -2.02
C ILE A 182 -5.81 -4.93 -2.05
N TYR A 183 -5.62 -5.81 -3.00
CA TYR A 183 -6.47 -6.98 -3.23
C TYR A 183 -5.82 -8.20 -2.58
N PRO A 184 -6.49 -8.85 -1.60
CA PRO A 184 -5.96 -10.04 -0.94
C PRO A 184 -5.64 -11.16 -1.94
N ALA A 185 -4.50 -11.81 -1.75
CA ALA A 185 -4.08 -12.95 -2.54
C ALA A 185 -3.72 -14.15 -1.62
N ASP A 186 -2.53 -14.74 -1.77
CA ASP A 186 -2.15 -15.90 -0.99
C ASP A 186 -1.93 -15.55 0.50
N GLY A 187 -2.29 -16.48 1.38
CA GLY A 187 -2.18 -16.32 2.83
C GLY A 187 -3.26 -15.45 3.47
N SER A 188 -4.09 -14.79 2.68
CA SER A 188 -5.21 -13.99 3.20
C SER A 188 -6.41 -14.88 3.54
N PRO A 189 -7.16 -14.57 4.62
CA PRO A 189 -8.41 -15.25 4.93
C PRO A 189 -9.39 -15.15 3.75
N ARG A 190 -10.09 -16.26 3.49
CA ARG A 190 -11.18 -16.29 2.49
C ARG A 190 -12.52 -16.30 3.22
N GLY A 191 -13.52 -15.66 2.66
CA GLY A 191 -14.88 -15.64 3.20
C GLY A 191 -15.37 -14.23 3.49
N ASP A 192 -15.85 -13.97 4.71
CA ASP A 192 -16.54 -12.71 5.06
C ASP A 192 -15.63 -11.48 5.24
N GLY A 193 -14.33 -11.60 4.93
CA GLY A 193 -13.37 -10.50 4.96
C GLY A 193 -13.68 -9.39 3.95
N PRO A 194 -12.87 -8.33 3.90
CA PRO A 194 -12.99 -7.28 2.91
C PRO A 194 -12.67 -7.81 1.50
N ASP A 195 -13.32 -7.24 0.48
CA ASP A 195 -12.98 -7.53 -0.91
C ASP A 195 -11.62 -6.94 -1.29
N PHE A 196 -11.29 -5.80 -0.66
CA PHE A 196 -10.00 -5.12 -0.78
C PHE A 196 -9.78 -4.17 0.40
N TRP A 197 -8.53 -3.79 0.63
CA TRP A 197 -8.21 -2.62 1.46
C TRP A 197 -7.96 -1.43 0.56
N PHE A 198 -8.52 -0.28 0.93
CA PHE A 198 -8.10 1.01 0.42
C PHE A 198 -7.07 1.58 1.40
N SER A 199 -5.96 2.12 0.91
CA SER A 199 -5.01 2.82 1.76
C SER A 199 -4.70 4.21 1.23
N GLY A 200 -4.62 5.18 2.14
CA GLY A 200 -4.12 6.52 1.90
C GLY A 200 -2.81 6.73 2.65
N SER A 201 -1.83 7.40 2.05
CA SER A 201 -0.55 7.70 2.72
C SER A 201 -0.21 9.18 2.63
N SER A 202 0.52 9.70 3.62
CA SER A 202 1.01 11.08 3.66
C SER A 202 2.48 11.11 4.09
N PRO A 203 3.29 12.06 3.59
CA PRO A 203 4.74 12.09 3.84
C PRO A 203 5.15 12.10 5.32
N ASN A 204 4.34 12.64 6.21
CA ASN A 204 4.58 12.68 7.65
C ASN A 204 3.29 13.02 8.41
N LEU A 205 3.34 12.98 9.74
CA LEU A 205 2.18 13.23 10.60
C LEU A 205 1.60 14.66 10.44
N ALA A 206 2.43 15.67 10.28
CA ALA A 206 1.95 17.05 10.09
C ALA A 206 1.20 17.20 8.76
N THR A 207 1.77 16.69 7.68
CA THR A 207 1.13 16.68 6.35
C THR A 207 -0.13 15.81 6.32
N TRP A 208 -0.17 14.70 7.08
CA TRP A 208 -1.36 13.89 7.26
C TRP A 208 -2.49 14.70 7.92
N GLY A 209 -2.18 15.45 8.99
CA GLY A 209 -3.13 16.35 9.65
C GLY A 209 -3.63 17.44 8.72
N GLU A 210 -2.72 18.11 8.01
CA GLU A 210 -3.07 19.16 7.05
C GLU A 210 -3.96 18.64 5.90
N SER A 211 -3.64 17.47 5.35
CA SER A 211 -4.48 16.81 4.33
C SER A 211 -5.86 16.44 4.88
N THR A 212 -5.94 16.06 6.15
CA THR A 212 -7.21 15.80 6.84
C THR A 212 -8.05 17.07 6.99
N ASP A 213 -7.44 18.20 7.39
CA ASP A 213 -8.12 19.49 7.47
C ASP A 213 -8.63 19.93 6.10
N ILE A 214 -7.81 19.81 5.05
CA ILE A 214 -8.21 20.09 3.65
C ILE A 214 -9.38 19.20 3.22
N PHE A 215 -9.39 17.93 3.62
CA PHE A 215 -10.50 17.04 3.33
C PHE A 215 -11.82 17.60 3.89
N TRP A 216 -11.87 17.93 5.17
CA TRP A 216 -13.08 18.41 5.82
C TRP A 216 -13.52 19.80 5.35
N ASP A 217 -12.56 20.70 5.07
CA ASP A 217 -12.85 22.09 4.69
C ASP A 217 -13.24 22.24 3.21
N LYS A 218 -12.70 21.40 2.31
CA LYS A 218 -12.81 21.63 0.88
C LYS A 218 -13.32 20.44 0.06
N SER A 219 -13.00 19.23 0.48
CA SER A 219 -13.25 18.03 -0.36
C SER A 219 -14.46 17.23 0.11
N TYR A 220 -14.80 17.28 1.40
CA TYR A 220 -15.94 16.58 1.96
C TYR A 220 -17.26 17.07 1.36
N GLY A 221 -18.09 16.14 0.89
CA GLY A 221 -19.36 16.44 0.24
C GLY A 221 -19.23 16.99 -1.19
N SER A 222 -18.03 17.02 -1.79
CA SER A 222 -17.86 17.33 -3.22
C SER A 222 -18.52 16.23 -4.08
N GLU A 223 -18.74 16.52 -5.36
CA GLU A 223 -19.26 15.51 -6.31
C GLU A 223 -18.29 14.34 -6.45
N ALA A 224 -16.99 14.61 -6.55
CA ALA A 224 -15.96 13.60 -6.67
C ALA A 224 -15.87 12.72 -5.39
N GLU A 225 -16.01 13.35 -4.21
CA GLU A 225 -16.03 12.62 -2.93
C GLU A 225 -17.23 11.66 -2.86
N ARG A 226 -18.43 12.10 -3.25
CA ARG A 226 -19.61 11.24 -3.26
C ARG A 226 -19.51 10.12 -4.27
N ALA A 227 -19.02 10.39 -5.49
CA ALA A 227 -18.91 9.43 -6.58
C ALA A 227 -18.06 8.21 -6.20
N ARG A 228 -16.96 8.40 -5.45
CA ARG A 228 -16.12 7.27 -5.02
C ARG A 228 -16.86 6.28 -4.11
N TRP A 229 -17.85 6.75 -3.34
CA TRP A 229 -18.64 5.92 -2.43
C TRP A 229 -19.85 5.25 -3.10
N GLU A 230 -20.12 5.51 -4.38
CA GLU A 230 -21.22 4.84 -5.10
C GLU A 230 -20.98 3.35 -5.27
N HIS A 231 -19.71 2.94 -5.40
CA HIS A 231 -19.30 1.58 -5.71
C HIS A 231 -18.74 0.78 -4.52
N MET A 232 -18.41 1.44 -3.42
CA MET A 232 -17.79 0.77 -2.26
C MET A 232 -18.37 1.23 -0.94
N THR A 233 -18.19 0.38 0.07
CA THR A 233 -18.39 0.71 1.48
C THR A 233 -17.14 0.30 2.23
N CYS A 234 -16.58 1.19 3.06
CA CYS A 234 -15.45 0.90 3.89
C CYS A 234 -15.82 1.07 5.37
N GLU A 235 -15.21 0.25 6.20
CA GLU A 235 -15.32 0.31 7.65
C GLU A 235 -14.35 1.35 8.24
N SER A 236 -14.29 1.42 9.58
CA SER A 236 -13.37 2.30 10.29
C SER A 236 -11.92 2.01 9.88
N ASN A 237 -11.14 3.08 9.71
CA ASN A 237 -9.74 2.95 9.36
C ASN A 237 -8.84 2.71 10.57
N SER A 238 -7.68 2.12 10.29
CA SER A 238 -6.52 2.11 11.18
C SER A 238 -5.41 2.98 10.59
N THR A 239 -4.78 3.80 11.44
CA THR A 239 -3.67 4.67 11.04
C THR A 239 -2.36 4.14 11.60
N TRP A 240 -1.35 4.07 10.76
CA TRP A 240 -0.03 3.52 11.06
C TRP A 240 1.05 4.54 10.74
N TYR A 241 2.07 4.55 11.58
CA TYR A 241 3.33 5.24 11.29
C TYR A 241 4.27 4.28 10.58
N GLY A 242 4.79 4.68 9.43
CA GLY A 242 5.68 3.86 8.61
C GLY A 242 7.09 4.40 8.57
N GLU A 243 8.06 3.50 8.56
CA GLU A 243 9.47 3.78 8.32
C GLU A 243 9.99 2.93 7.18
N ARG A 244 10.72 3.55 6.26
CA ARG A 244 11.38 2.88 5.16
C ARG A 244 12.65 2.20 5.68
N VAL A 245 12.79 0.92 5.38
CA VAL A 245 13.96 0.13 5.77
C VAL A 245 14.92 0.00 4.59
N HIS A 246 14.36 -0.18 3.40
CA HIS A 246 15.10 -0.35 2.15
C HIS A 246 14.23 0.09 0.97
N ASN A 247 14.86 0.60 -0.10
CA ASN A 247 14.25 0.95 -1.39
C ASN A 247 14.70 0.01 -2.46
#